data_5690581d372c74d61eb24b0b15f2368f
#
_entry.id   5690581d372c74d61eb24b0b15f2368f
#
_cell.length_a   1.000
_cell.length_b   1.000
_cell.length_c   1.000
_cell.angle_alpha   90.00
_cell.angle_beta   90.00
_cell.angle_gamma   90.00
#
_symmetry.space_group_name_H-M   'P 1'
#
loop_
_entity.id
_entity.type
_entity.pdbx_description
1 polymer ?
#
loop_
_entity_poly.entity_id
_entity_poly.type
_entity_poly.pdbx_seq_one_letter_code
_entity_poly.pdbx_strand_id
1 'polypeptide(L)'
;MAQITMSDMLKAGLHFGHQTRRWNPKMKQFILTQRNGIHIINLFKSLDMIDKAYDFIKATVAHNGTVLFVGTKKQAQEAVSNQATRVNMPYVSERWLGGMLTNFQTVSKRVSRLKELEEMDFTDVRGSGLTKKELLLLEREKDKLAKQLGGIRNMNRTPSAMFVVDITKEALAVEEAHKLGIPVVAIVDTNADPESVEYPIAANDDAIRGIELLTSLMADAVAEGLLERSGKASKAEGEAEQPMAAWEKELLTEGAPAADAPAKAEAEGEAKAE
;
A
#
# COMPACT_ATOMS: atom_id res chain seq x y z
N MET A 1 -0.85 -18.35 1.99
CA MET A 1 -1.96 -18.92 1.18
C MET A 1 -3.24 -18.20 1.54
N ALA A 2 -3.96 -17.72 0.55
CA ALA A 2 -5.22 -17.03 0.76
C ALA A 2 -6.25 -17.95 1.43
N GLN A 3 -6.88 -17.49 2.51
CA GLN A 3 -7.92 -18.26 3.20
C GLN A 3 -9.29 -18.05 2.54
N ILE A 4 -9.41 -18.44 1.27
CA ILE A 4 -10.67 -18.35 0.53
C ILE A 4 -11.08 -19.74 0.02
N THR A 5 -12.37 -20.06 0.15
CA THR A 5 -12.90 -21.33 -0.36
C THR A 5 -13.62 -21.13 -1.69
N MET A 6 -13.67 -22.16 -2.51
CA MET A 6 -14.47 -22.19 -3.73
C MET A 6 -15.95 -21.86 -3.48
N SER A 7 -16.48 -22.31 -2.34
CA SER A 7 -17.86 -22.03 -1.92
C SER A 7 -18.09 -20.53 -1.69
N ASP A 8 -17.12 -19.84 -1.08
CA ASP A 8 -17.22 -18.41 -0.82
C ASP A 8 -17.17 -17.59 -2.12
N MET A 9 -16.30 -17.99 -3.05
CA MET A 9 -16.22 -17.39 -4.38
C MET A 9 -17.52 -17.55 -5.16
N LEU A 10 -18.15 -18.74 -5.11
CA LEU A 10 -19.45 -18.99 -5.75
C LEU A 10 -20.55 -18.16 -5.13
N LYS A 11 -20.65 -18.09 -3.78
CA LYS A 11 -21.65 -17.27 -3.06
C LYS A 11 -21.48 -15.77 -3.34
N ALA A 12 -20.23 -15.32 -3.50
CA ALA A 12 -19.91 -13.93 -3.85
C ALA A 12 -20.17 -13.61 -5.32
N GLY A 13 -20.44 -14.60 -6.17
CA GLY A 13 -20.78 -14.43 -7.59
C GLY A 13 -19.58 -14.12 -8.49
N LEU A 14 -18.36 -14.50 -8.08
CA LEU A 14 -17.13 -14.26 -8.85
C LEU A 14 -17.04 -15.08 -10.15
N HIS A 15 -17.86 -16.11 -10.30
CA HIS A 15 -17.89 -16.99 -11.47
C HIS A 15 -18.66 -16.41 -12.66
N PHE A 16 -19.47 -15.36 -12.48
CA PHE A 16 -20.16 -14.72 -13.57
C PHE A 16 -19.20 -13.79 -14.33
N GLY A 17 -19.22 -13.88 -15.64
CA GLY A 17 -18.56 -12.93 -16.51
C GLY A 17 -19.56 -12.09 -17.28
N HIS A 18 -19.09 -11.37 -18.28
CA HIS A 18 -19.90 -10.55 -19.16
C HIS A 18 -20.62 -11.37 -20.25
N GLN A 19 -21.49 -10.69 -20.97
CA GLN A 19 -22.19 -11.27 -22.12
C GLN A 19 -21.20 -11.75 -23.18
N THR A 20 -21.51 -12.87 -23.87
CA THR A 20 -20.69 -13.50 -24.90
C THR A 20 -20.32 -12.58 -26.06
N ARG A 21 -21.08 -11.50 -26.30
CA ARG A 21 -20.79 -10.49 -27.32
C ARG A 21 -19.63 -9.52 -26.96
N ARG A 22 -19.34 -9.38 -25.68
CA ARG A 22 -18.39 -8.38 -25.17
C ARG A 22 -17.12 -9.00 -24.59
N TRP A 23 -16.81 -10.21 -24.97
CA TRP A 23 -15.67 -10.91 -24.42
C TRP A 23 -14.36 -10.61 -25.16
N ASN A 24 -13.24 -10.75 -24.46
CA ASN A 24 -11.91 -10.70 -25.07
C ASN A 24 -11.47 -12.15 -25.39
N PRO A 25 -11.02 -12.46 -26.64
CA PRO A 25 -10.56 -13.80 -27.01
C PRO A 25 -9.40 -14.32 -26.12
N LYS A 26 -8.55 -13.47 -25.59
CA LYS A 26 -7.45 -13.85 -24.69
C LYS A 26 -7.94 -14.44 -23.37
N MET A 27 -9.17 -14.08 -22.94
CA MET A 27 -9.82 -14.65 -21.76
C MET A 27 -10.32 -16.09 -21.95
N LYS A 28 -10.26 -16.65 -23.16
CA LYS A 28 -10.72 -18.01 -23.48
C LYS A 28 -10.17 -19.06 -22.49
N GLN A 29 -8.92 -18.94 -22.09
CA GLN A 29 -8.27 -19.87 -21.18
C GLN A 29 -8.87 -19.87 -19.77
N PHE A 30 -9.55 -18.79 -19.35
CA PHE A 30 -10.13 -18.63 -18.02
C PHE A 30 -11.64 -18.88 -18.00
N ILE A 31 -12.25 -19.07 -19.17
CA ILE A 31 -13.68 -19.35 -19.29
C ILE A 31 -13.90 -20.85 -19.24
N LEU A 32 -14.78 -21.29 -18.32
CA LEU A 32 -15.16 -22.69 -18.15
C LEU A 32 -16.24 -23.09 -19.17
N THR A 33 -17.29 -22.29 -19.29
CA THR A 33 -18.46 -22.55 -20.15
C THR A 33 -19.22 -21.25 -20.40
N GLN A 34 -20.31 -21.36 -21.17
CA GLN A 34 -21.29 -20.29 -21.33
C GLN A 34 -22.69 -20.79 -20.96
N ARG A 35 -23.47 -19.96 -20.31
CA ARG A 35 -24.86 -20.27 -19.93
C ARG A 35 -25.71 -19.02 -20.09
N ASN A 36 -26.86 -19.14 -20.73
CA ASN A 36 -27.79 -18.03 -20.97
C ASN A 36 -27.14 -16.77 -21.59
N GLY A 37 -26.17 -16.96 -22.50
CA GLY A 37 -25.48 -15.84 -23.15
C GLY A 37 -24.47 -15.10 -22.28
N ILE A 38 -24.08 -15.68 -21.12
CA ILE A 38 -23.09 -15.16 -20.18
C ILE A 38 -21.96 -16.17 -20.07
N HIS A 39 -20.70 -15.70 -20.03
CA HIS A 39 -19.55 -16.53 -19.75
C HIS A 39 -19.46 -16.90 -18.28
N ILE A 40 -19.04 -18.13 -18.01
CA ILE A 40 -18.77 -18.60 -16.64
C ILE A 40 -17.26 -18.77 -16.49
N ILE A 41 -16.69 -18.07 -15.52
CA ILE A 41 -15.25 -18.07 -15.24
C ILE A 41 -14.88 -19.36 -14.47
N ASN A 42 -13.71 -19.91 -14.78
CA ASN A 42 -13.15 -21.08 -14.11
C ASN A 42 -12.52 -20.67 -12.77
N LEU A 43 -13.26 -20.86 -11.69
CA LEU A 43 -12.81 -20.48 -10.36
C LEU A 43 -11.59 -21.26 -9.84
N PHE A 44 -11.30 -22.47 -10.35
CA PHE A 44 -10.07 -23.19 -10.00
C PHE A 44 -8.84 -22.40 -10.44
N LYS A 45 -8.87 -21.89 -11.68
CA LYS A 45 -7.78 -21.02 -12.19
C LYS A 45 -7.74 -19.68 -11.47
N SER A 46 -8.90 -19.13 -11.13
CA SER A 46 -8.97 -17.90 -10.34
C SER A 46 -8.31 -18.05 -8.97
N LEU A 47 -8.48 -19.20 -8.32
CA LEU A 47 -7.86 -19.50 -7.03
C LEU A 47 -6.33 -19.48 -7.12
N ASP A 48 -5.77 -20.17 -8.13
CA ASP A 48 -4.30 -20.16 -8.36
C ASP A 48 -3.74 -18.76 -8.62
N MET A 49 -4.54 -17.91 -9.30
CA MET A 49 -4.16 -16.52 -9.58
C MET A 49 -4.24 -15.65 -8.31
N ILE A 50 -5.27 -15.89 -7.49
CA ILE A 50 -5.46 -15.19 -6.21
C ILE A 50 -4.29 -15.50 -5.28
N ASP A 51 -3.87 -16.77 -5.16
CA ASP A 51 -2.73 -17.16 -4.33
C ASP A 51 -1.44 -16.45 -4.78
N LYS A 52 -1.16 -16.42 -6.09
CA LYS A 52 0.01 -15.71 -6.63
C LYS A 52 -0.03 -14.21 -6.35
N ALA A 53 -1.20 -13.58 -6.52
CA ALA A 53 -1.40 -12.17 -6.25
C ALA A 53 -1.24 -11.84 -4.75
N TYR A 54 -1.77 -12.71 -3.90
CA TYR A 54 -1.65 -12.61 -2.44
C TYR A 54 -0.20 -12.64 -1.99
N ASP A 55 0.53 -13.67 -2.43
CA ASP A 55 1.95 -13.85 -2.07
C ASP A 55 2.80 -12.68 -2.59
N PHE A 56 2.53 -12.18 -3.79
CA PHE A 56 3.20 -11.01 -4.35
C PHE A 56 2.96 -9.74 -3.51
N ILE A 57 1.70 -9.43 -3.16
CA ILE A 57 1.36 -8.26 -2.34
C ILE A 57 2.02 -8.38 -0.96
N LYS A 58 1.90 -9.54 -0.31
CA LYS A 58 2.52 -9.81 0.98
C LYS A 58 4.03 -9.59 0.95
N ALA A 59 4.72 -10.18 -0.02
CA ALA A 59 6.17 -10.00 -0.20
C ALA A 59 6.55 -8.53 -0.43
N THR A 60 5.80 -7.81 -1.28
CA THR A 60 6.04 -6.39 -1.57
C THR A 60 5.97 -5.55 -0.29
N VAL A 61 4.96 -5.77 0.55
CA VAL A 61 4.77 -5.02 1.80
C VAL A 61 5.80 -5.41 2.85
N ALA A 62 6.18 -6.69 2.94
CA ALA A 62 7.25 -7.18 3.82
C ALA A 62 8.61 -6.53 3.52
N HIS A 63 8.83 -6.08 2.25
CA HIS A 63 10.01 -5.32 1.82
C HIS A 63 9.80 -3.79 1.86
N ASN A 64 8.89 -3.30 2.71
CA ASN A 64 8.60 -1.88 2.88
C ASN A 64 7.98 -1.21 1.64
N GLY A 65 7.36 -1.98 0.75
CA GLY A 65 6.58 -1.49 -0.37
C GLY A 65 5.23 -0.93 0.06
N THR A 66 4.71 0.00 -0.75
CA THR A 66 3.36 0.57 -0.58
C THR A 66 2.48 0.08 -1.72
N VAL A 67 1.28 -0.37 -1.42
CA VAL A 67 0.29 -0.82 -2.41
C VAL A 67 -0.80 0.24 -2.54
N LEU A 68 -1.04 0.70 -3.77
CA LEU A 68 -2.12 1.64 -4.08
C LEU A 68 -3.36 0.87 -4.53
N PHE A 69 -4.48 1.04 -3.82
CA PHE A 69 -5.77 0.45 -4.17
C PHE A 69 -6.54 1.38 -5.09
N VAL A 70 -6.98 0.88 -6.24
CA VAL A 70 -7.70 1.66 -7.27
C VAL A 70 -9.00 0.98 -7.65
N GLY A 71 -10.11 1.73 -7.54
CA GLY A 71 -11.41 1.24 -7.95
C GLY A 71 -12.44 2.35 -7.99
N THR A 72 -12.63 2.95 -9.17
CA THR A 72 -13.58 4.05 -9.36
C THR A 72 -14.97 3.58 -9.77
N LYS A 73 -15.15 2.26 -9.96
CA LYS A 73 -16.45 1.65 -10.24
C LYS A 73 -17.35 1.81 -9.00
N LYS A 74 -18.59 2.21 -9.18
CA LYS A 74 -19.52 2.44 -8.06
C LYS A 74 -19.61 1.25 -7.10
N GLN A 75 -19.53 0.02 -7.65
CA GLN A 75 -19.56 -1.22 -6.89
C GLN A 75 -18.27 -1.46 -6.07
N ALA A 76 -17.14 -0.83 -6.47
CA ALA A 76 -15.83 -1.00 -5.84
C ALA A 76 -15.47 0.11 -4.86
N GLN A 77 -16.06 1.30 -4.98
CA GLN A 77 -15.67 2.50 -4.23
C GLN A 77 -15.64 2.28 -2.73
N GLU A 78 -16.70 1.71 -2.19
CA GLU A 78 -16.83 1.48 -0.74
C GLU A 78 -15.87 0.40 -0.26
N ALA A 79 -15.79 -0.74 -0.96
CA ALA A 79 -14.89 -1.83 -0.63
C ALA A 79 -13.42 -1.37 -0.64
N VAL A 80 -13.00 -0.66 -1.69
CA VAL A 80 -11.63 -0.15 -1.84
C VAL A 80 -11.31 0.85 -0.73
N SER A 81 -12.17 1.83 -0.46
CA SER A 81 -11.91 2.84 0.57
C SER A 81 -11.82 2.23 1.98
N ASN A 82 -12.76 1.34 2.32
CA ASN A 82 -12.82 0.72 3.65
C ASN A 82 -11.61 -0.20 3.90
N GLN A 83 -11.29 -1.06 2.94
CA GLN A 83 -10.21 -2.03 3.09
C GLN A 83 -8.82 -1.37 3.05
N ALA A 84 -8.59 -0.40 2.16
CA ALA A 84 -7.35 0.34 2.14
C ALA A 84 -7.12 1.16 3.42
N THR A 85 -8.18 1.78 3.95
CA THR A 85 -8.12 2.51 5.23
C THR A 85 -7.80 1.55 6.39
N ARG A 86 -8.39 0.35 6.41
CA ARG A 86 -8.12 -0.68 7.43
C ARG A 86 -6.64 -1.02 7.55
N VAL A 87 -5.93 -1.06 6.43
CA VAL A 87 -4.50 -1.41 6.38
C VAL A 87 -3.58 -0.21 6.20
N ASN A 88 -4.12 1.01 6.32
CA ASN A 88 -3.40 2.27 6.17
C ASN A 88 -2.61 2.38 4.85
N MET A 89 -3.20 1.91 3.77
CA MET A 89 -2.65 2.02 2.41
C MET A 89 -3.38 3.10 1.61
N PRO A 90 -2.68 3.75 0.65
CA PRO A 90 -3.30 4.75 -0.21
C PRO A 90 -4.34 4.12 -1.14
N TYR A 91 -5.37 4.90 -1.49
CA TYR A 91 -6.41 4.45 -2.40
C TYR A 91 -6.97 5.58 -3.27
N VAL A 92 -7.59 5.18 -4.39
CA VAL A 92 -8.36 6.06 -5.29
C VAL A 92 -9.71 5.41 -5.57
N SER A 93 -10.79 6.01 -5.07
CA SER A 93 -12.15 5.48 -5.19
C SER A 93 -13.08 6.31 -6.07
N GLU A 94 -12.82 7.60 -6.29
CA GLU A 94 -13.75 8.47 -7.03
C GLU A 94 -13.43 8.54 -8.53
N ARG A 95 -12.27 9.06 -8.88
CA ARG A 95 -11.85 9.21 -10.27
C ARG A 95 -10.34 9.24 -10.37
N TRP A 96 -9.80 8.46 -11.29
CA TRP A 96 -8.38 8.58 -11.65
C TRP A 96 -8.14 9.89 -12.40
N LEU A 97 -7.23 10.70 -11.92
CA LEU A 97 -6.79 11.92 -12.61
C LEU A 97 -5.56 11.59 -13.45
N GLY A 98 -5.57 11.93 -14.74
CA GLY A 98 -4.40 11.72 -15.58
C GLY A 98 -3.15 12.38 -14.99
N GLY A 99 -2.04 11.65 -14.93
CA GLY A 99 -0.78 12.08 -14.35
C GLY A 99 -0.67 11.84 -12.84
N MET A 100 -1.56 11.06 -12.22
CA MET A 100 -1.47 10.79 -10.77
C MET A 100 -0.17 10.14 -10.36
N LEU A 101 0.40 9.29 -11.20
CA LEU A 101 1.70 8.65 -10.97
C LEU A 101 2.80 9.30 -11.80
N THR A 102 2.56 9.52 -13.08
CA THR A 102 3.56 10.06 -14.02
C THR A 102 3.91 11.52 -13.75
N ASN A 103 2.99 12.30 -13.18
CA ASN A 103 3.23 13.69 -12.75
C ASN A 103 2.96 13.89 -11.26
N PHE A 104 3.53 13.00 -10.46
CA PHE A 104 3.32 12.95 -9.01
C PHE A 104 3.69 14.26 -8.30
N GLN A 105 4.69 15.02 -8.78
CA GLN A 105 5.04 16.32 -8.22
C GLN A 105 3.87 17.32 -8.24
N THR A 106 3.13 17.36 -9.34
CA THR A 106 1.96 18.26 -9.46
C THR A 106 0.82 17.80 -8.56
N VAL A 107 0.61 16.49 -8.46
CA VAL A 107 -0.39 15.90 -7.57
C VAL A 107 -0.04 16.18 -6.10
N SER A 108 1.22 16.02 -5.72
CA SER A 108 1.72 16.33 -4.37
C SER A 108 1.47 17.78 -3.96
N LYS A 109 1.67 18.75 -4.88
CA LYS A 109 1.31 20.16 -4.63
C LYS A 109 -0.18 20.36 -4.35
N ARG A 110 -1.06 19.63 -5.06
CA ARG A 110 -2.51 19.67 -4.80
C ARG A 110 -2.89 19.00 -3.49
N VAL A 111 -2.18 17.94 -3.10
CA VAL A 111 -2.33 17.31 -1.77
C VAL A 111 -1.87 18.27 -0.67
N SER A 112 -0.76 19.02 -0.86
CA SER A 112 -0.34 20.06 0.08
C SER A 112 -1.40 21.15 0.20
N ARG A 113 -1.99 21.57 -0.93
CA ARG A 113 -3.09 22.53 -0.92
C ARG A 113 -4.32 22.03 -0.17
N LEU A 114 -4.65 20.73 -0.28
CA LEU A 114 -5.72 20.13 0.50
C LEU A 114 -5.42 20.24 2.01
N LYS A 115 -4.20 19.92 2.44
CA LYS A 115 -3.78 20.02 3.84
C LYS A 115 -3.88 21.47 4.36
N GLU A 116 -3.44 22.45 3.59
CA GLU A 116 -3.61 23.87 3.93
C GLU A 116 -5.09 24.23 4.13
N LEU A 117 -5.96 23.77 3.23
CA LEU A 117 -7.40 24.04 3.33
C LEU A 117 -8.05 23.29 4.51
N GLU A 118 -7.53 22.13 4.91
CA GLU A 118 -8.02 21.40 6.11
C GLU A 118 -7.64 22.10 7.41
N GLU A 119 -6.52 22.83 7.43
CA GLU A 119 -6.06 23.60 8.61
C GLU A 119 -6.79 24.94 8.77
N MET A 120 -7.47 25.42 7.70
CA MET A 120 -8.22 26.68 7.72
C MET A 120 -9.53 26.54 8.50
N ASP A 121 -9.82 27.53 9.35
CA ASP A 121 -11.13 27.66 9.98
C ASP A 121 -12.10 28.44 9.09
N PHE A 122 -13.11 27.76 8.56
CA PHE A 122 -14.13 28.34 7.69
C PHE A 122 -15.25 29.05 8.47
N THR A 123 -15.30 28.97 9.78
CA THR A 123 -16.33 29.59 10.62
C THR A 123 -15.96 31.00 11.05
N ASP A 124 -14.66 31.33 11.15
CA ASP A 124 -14.18 32.64 11.57
C ASP A 124 -13.96 33.60 10.39
N VAL A 125 -15.00 34.35 10.05
CA VAL A 125 -14.96 35.39 9.00
C VAL A 125 -14.12 36.61 9.43
N ARG A 126 -14.02 36.88 10.75
CA ARG A 126 -13.33 38.09 11.22
C ARG A 126 -11.83 37.87 11.32
N GLY A 127 -11.41 36.69 11.79
CA GLY A 127 -9.98 36.34 11.92
C GLY A 127 -9.32 36.02 10.58
N SER A 128 -10.04 35.48 9.61
CA SER A 128 -9.50 35.12 8.29
C SER A 128 -9.29 36.32 7.35
N GLY A 129 -9.95 37.45 7.60
CA GLY A 129 -9.94 38.61 6.69
C GLY A 129 -10.63 38.38 5.34
N LEU A 130 -11.30 37.24 5.17
CA LEU A 130 -11.99 36.85 3.94
C LEU A 130 -13.48 37.10 4.03
N THR A 131 -14.12 37.33 2.89
CA THR A 131 -15.57 37.44 2.82
C THR A 131 -16.25 36.06 2.97
N LYS A 132 -17.50 36.02 3.43
CA LYS A 132 -18.28 34.78 3.49
C LYS A 132 -18.34 34.00 2.17
N LYS A 133 -18.37 34.72 1.05
CA LYS A 133 -18.40 34.13 -0.28
C LYS A 133 -17.08 33.44 -0.61
N GLU A 134 -15.97 34.03 -0.26
CA GLU A 134 -14.64 33.45 -0.47
C GLU A 134 -14.44 32.22 0.39
N LEU A 135 -14.81 32.26 1.67
CA LEU A 135 -14.77 31.09 2.56
C LEU A 135 -15.59 29.93 2.00
N LEU A 136 -16.81 30.18 1.53
CA LEU A 136 -17.65 29.15 0.91
C LEU A 136 -17.02 28.56 -0.37
N LEU A 137 -16.31 29.36 -1.17
CA LEU A 137 -15.60 28.88 -2.36
C LEU A 137 -14.42 27.99 -1.97
N LEU A 138 -13.66 28.36 -0.95
CA LEU A 138 -12.53 27.57 -0.42
C LEU A 138 -13.03 26.26 0.22
N GLU A 139 -14.13 26.29 0.96
CA GLU A 139 -14.75 25.08 1.51
C GLU A 139 -15.17 24.10 0.41
N ARG A 140 -15.80 24.57 -0.66
CA ARG A 140 -16.14 23.74 -1.83
C ARG A 140 -14.91 23.20 -2.54
N GLU A 141 -13.82 24.00 -2.62
CA GLU A 141 -12.53 23.54 -3.14
C GLU A 141 -11.97 22.41 -2.27
N LYS A 142 -11.95 22.57 -0.95
CA LYS A 142 -11.55 21.56 0.01
C LYS A 142 -12.32 20.25 -0.18
N ASP A 143 -13.64 20.33 -0.20
CA ASP A 143 -14.51 19.14 -0.35
C ASP A 143 -14.26 18.40 -1.67
N LYS A 144 -14.05 19.15 -2.75
CA LYS A 144 -13.72 18.58 -4.05
C LYS A 144 -12.35 17.89 -4.05
N LEU A 145 -11.34 18.52 -3.46
CA LEU A 145 -10.00 17.95 -3.35
C LEU A 145 -9.99 16.75 -2.40
N ALA A 146 -10.67 16.82 -1.27
CA ALA A 146 -10.80 15.73 -0.31
C ALA A 146 -11.43 14.48 -0.94
N LYS A 147 -12.50 14.64 -1.74
CA LYS A 147 -13.10 13.55 -2.49
C LYS A 147 -12.12 12.90 -3.47
N GLN A 148 -11.35 13.69 -4.21
CA GLN A 148 -10.51 13.20 -5.30
C GLN A 148 -9.14 12.69 -4.83
N LEU A 149 -8.54 13.33 -3.83
CA LEU A 149 -7.17 13.10 -3.40
C LEU A 149 -7.04 12.63 -1.94
N GLY A 150 -8.15 12.59 -1.20
CA GLY A 150 -8.15 12.22 0.21
C GLY A 150 -7.49 10.87 0.50
N GLY A 151 -7.73 9.88 -0.37
CA GLY A 151 -7.13 8.55 -0.21
C GLY A 151 -5.61 8.48 -0.43
N ILE A 152 -5.02 9.46 -1.11
CA ILE A 152 -3.56 9.51 -1.36
C ILE A 152 -2.84 10.59 -0.54
N ARG A 153 -3.53 11.23 0.44
CA ARG A 153 -2.98 12.33 1.24
C ARG A 153 -1.68 12.02 1.98
N ASN A 154 -1.46 10.77 2.34
CA ASN A 154 -0.28 10.30 3.07
C ASN A 154 0.78 9.67 2.15
N MET A 155 0.56 9.68 0.84
CA MET A 155 1.49 9.13 -0.13
C MET A 155 2.59 10.14 -0.45
N ASN A 156 3.83 9.85 -0.04
CA ASN A 156 4.99 10.72 -0.27
C ASN A 156 5.84 10.30 -1.47
N ARG A 157 5.63 9.10 -2.00
CA ARG A 157 6.34 8.53 -3.15
C ARG A 157 5.38 7.69 -3.99
N THR A 158 5.76 7.39 -5.21
CA THR A 158 5.04 6.44 -6.07
C THR A 158 4.93 5.07 -5.40
N PRO A 159 3.80 4.35 -5.56
CA PRO A 159 3.59 3.06 -4.94
C PRO A 159 4.51 1.99 -5.57
N SER A 160 4.80 0.93 -4.80
CA SER A 160 5.60 -0.20 -5.26
C SER A 160 4.80 -1.24 -6.02
N ALA A 161 3.47 -1.28 -5.82
CA ALA A 161 2.53 -2.10 -6.55
C ALA A 161 1.14 -1.43 -6.56
N MET A 162 0.29 -1.84 -7.49
CA MET A 162 -1.10 -1.39 -7.56
C MET A 162 -2.05 -2.58 -7.52
N PHE A 163 -3.18 -2.41 -6.81
CA PHE A 163 -4.33 -3.30 -6.90
C PHE A 163 -5.48 -2.55 -7.59
N VAL A 164 -5.96 -3.07 -8.72
CA VAL A 164 -6.94 -2.40 -9.60
C VAL A 164 -8.20 -3.24 -9.74
N VAL A 165 -9.35 -2.62 -9.60
CA VAL A 165 -10.66 -3.21 -9.89
C VAL A 165 -11.15 -2.70 -11.23
N ASP A 166 -11.37 -3.59 -12.20
CA ASP A 166 -11.80 -3.28 -13.57
C ASP A 166 -10.75 -2.48 -14.37
N ILE A 167 -9.83 -3.22 -15.02
CA ILE A 167 -8.78 -2.63 -15.86
C ILE A 167 -9.30 -1.90 -17.10
N THR A 168 -10.51 -2.23 -17.56
CA THR A 168 -11.11 -1.55 -18.72
C THR A 168 -11.48 -0.12 -18.36
N LYS A 169 -12.00 0.08 -17.16
CA LYS A 169 -12.37 1.40 -16.65
C LYS A 169 -11.16 2.20 -16.20
N GLU A 170 -10.20 1.54 -15.58
CA GLU A 170 -8.98 2.14 -15.04
C GLU A 170 -7.79 2.07 -16.01
N ALA A 171 -8.05 2.03 -17.32
CA ALA A 171 -7.01 1.88 -18.35
C ALA A 171 -5.88 2.94 -18.22
N LEU A 172 -6.23 4.20 -17.88
CA LEU A 172 -5.24 5.24 -17.65
C LEU A 172 -4.32 4.94 -16.45
N ALA A 173 -4.87 4.37 -15.39
CA ALA A 173 -4.08 4.00 -14.21
C ALA A 173 -3.08 2.88 -14.54
N VAL A 174 -3.54 1.88 -15.28
CA VAL A 174 -2.71 0.75 -15.75
C VAL A 174 -1.61 1.25 -16.69
N GLU A 175 -1.93 2.12 -17.67
CA GLU A 175 -0.94 2.70 -18.57
C GLU A 175 0.13 3.53 -17.82
N GLU A 176 -0.26 4.32 -16.82
CA GLU A 176 0.69 5.07 -16.00
C GLU A 176 1.57 4.17 -15.16
N ALA A 177 1.03 3.09 -14.60
CA ALA A 177 1.79 2.08 -13.87
C ALA A 177 2.85 1.43 -14.76
N HIS A 178 2.47 1.00 -15.96
CA HIS A 178 3.40 0.42 -16.93
C HIS A 178 4.53 1.37 -17.32
N LYS A 179 4.23 2.64 -17.55
CA LYS A 179 5.24 3.67 -17.86
C LYS A 179 6.30 3.82 -16.77
N LEU A 180 5.91 3.56 -15.52
CA LEU A 180 6.79 3.65 -14.35
C LEU A 180 7.37 2.30 -13.91
N GLY A 181 7.00 1.20 -14.59
CA GLY A 181 7.43 -0.15 -14.20
C GLY A 181 6.83 -0.63 -12.87
N ILE A 182 5.65 -0.13 -12.51
CA ILE A 182 4.95 -0.52 -11.29
C ILE A 182 4.08 -1.74 -11.61
N PRO A 183 4.30 -2.89 -10.96
CA PRO A 183 3.51 -4.09 -11.19
C PRO A 183 2.07 -3.91 -10.71
N VAL A 184 1.14 -4.44 -11.53
CA VAL A 184 -0.29 -4.32 -11.33
C VAL A 184 -0.90 -5.68 -11.02
N VAL A 185 -1.60 -5.77 -9.89
CA VAL A 185 -2.53 -6.85 -9.55
C VAL A 185 -3.93 -6.36 -9.90
N ALA A 186 -4.71 -7.10 -10.68
CA ALA A 186 -6.01 -6.60 -11.09
C ALA A 186 -7.10 -7.69 -11.15
N ILE A 187 -8.32 -7.28 -10.82
CA ILE A 187 -9.52 -8.06 -11.12
C ILE A 187 -9.84 -7.86 -12.60
N VAL A 188 -9.86 -8.97 -13.34
CA VAL A 188 -10.01 -8.99 -14.81
C VAL A 188 -11.24 -9.83 -15.16
N ASP A 189 -12.28 -9.20 -15.68
CA ASP A 189 -13.47 -9.90 -16.17
C ASP A 189 -13.27 -10.33 -17.65
N THR A 190 -14.20 -11.05 -18.18
CA THR A 190 -14.17 -11.67 -19.52
C THR A 190 -14.09 -10.68 -20.67
N ASN A 191 -14.38 -9.39 -20.47
CA ASN A 191 -14.30 -8.31 -21.47
C ASN A 191 -12.92 -7.62 -21.55
N ALA A 192 -12.03 -7.91 -20.62
CA ALA A 192 -10.75 -7.23 -20.47
C ALA A 192 -9.57 -8.08 -20.99
N ASP A 193 -8.39 -7.46 -21.18
CA ASP A 193 -7.18 -8.14 -21.61
C ASP A 193 -6.34 -8.59 -20.40
N PRO A 194 -6.22 -9.90 -20.12
CA PRO A 194 -5.45 -10.37 -18.97
C PRO A 194 -3.93 -10.16 -19.11
N GLU A 195 -3.43 -9.98 -20.35
CA GLU A 195 -2.00 -9.74 -20.60
C GLU A 195 -1.57 -8.29 -20.33
N SER A 196 -2.54 -7.41 -20.09
CA SER A 196 -2.27 -6.00 -19.75
C SER A 196 -1.80 -5.78 -18.31
N VAL A 197 -1.71 -6.82 -17.50
CA VAL A 197 -1.29 -6.73 -16.10
C VAL A 197 -0.43 -7.94 -15.71
N GLU A 198 0.46 -7.76 -14.75
CA GLU A 198 1.41 -8.81 -14.34
C GLU A 198 0.73 -9.91 -13.50
N TYR A 199 -0.25 -9.54 -12.69
CA TYR A 199 -0.98 -10.46 -11.80
C TYR A 199 -2.50 -10.34 -12.04
N PRO A 200 -3.03 -10.92 -13.14
CA PRO A 200 -4.47 -10.92 -13.38
C PRO A 200 -5.18 -11.88 -12.43
N ILE A 201 -6.34 -11.49 -11.93
CA ILE A 201 -7.26 -12.33 -11.17
C ILE A 201 -8.55 -12.43 -12.00
N ALA A 202 -8.76 -13.56 -12.68
CA ALA A 202 -9.96 -13.76 -13.47
C ALA A 202 -11.19 -13.87 -12.58
N ALA A 203 -12.02 -12.83 -12.53
CA ALA A 203 -13.20 -12.78 -11.67
C ALA A 203 -14.18 -11.70 -12.14
N ASN A 204 -15.42 -11.79 -11.66
CA ASN A 204 -16.47 -10.80 -11.88
C ASN A 204 -16.11 -9.47 -11.20
N ASP A 205 -16.15 -8.40 -11.96
CA ASP A 205 -15.88 -7.03 -11.52
C ASP A 205 -17.16 -6.19 -11.29
N ASP A 206 -18.36 -6.79 -11.44
CA ASP A 206 -19.66 -6.14 -11.21
C ASP A 206 -20.32 -6.54 -9.88
N ALA A 207 -19.96 -7.68 -9.32
CA ALA A 207 -20.55 -8.19 -8.09
C ALA A 207 -19.95 -7.51 -6.85
N ILE A 208 -20.74 -6.67 -6.15
CA ILE A 208 -20.30 -5.96 -4.94
C ILE A 208 -19.67 -6.91 -3.91
N ARG A 209 -20.31 -8.04 -3.60
CA ARG A 209 -19.80 -9.04 -2.65
C ARG A 209 -18.51 -9.69 -3.13
N GLY A 210 -18.36 -9.87 -4.44
CA GLY A 210 -17.15 -10.44 -5.05
C GLY A 210 -15.97 -9.49 -4.96
N ILE A 211 -16.20 -8.22 -5.29
CA ILE A 211 -15.19 -7.16 -5.17
C ILE A 211 -14.77 -6.98 -3.71
N GLU A 212 -15.73 -6.93 -2.79
CA GLU A 212 -15.46 -6.80 -1.36
C GLU A 212 -14.60 -7.97 -0.84
N LEU A 213 -14.95 -9.21 -1.20
CA LEU A 213 -14.20 -10.41 -0.84
C LEU A 213 -12.76 -10.36 -1.33
N LEU A 214 -12.54 -10.06 -2.62
CA LEU A 214 -11.19 -10.00 -3.19
C LEU A 214 -10.39 -8.82 -2.64
N THR A 215 -11.02 -7.65 -2.47
CA THR A 215 -10.35 -6.47 -1.91
C THR A 215 -9.97 -6.70 -0.44
N SER A 216 -10.86 -7.33 0.34
CA SER A 216 -10.55 -7.72 1.73
C SER A 216 -9.37 -8.69 1.79
N LEU A 217 -9.35 -9.69 0.91
CA LEU A 217 -8.27 -10.66 0.85
C LEU A 217 -6.92 -10.02 0.50
N MET A 218 -6.90 -9.08 -0.46
CA MET A 218 -5.67 -8.34 -0.79
C MET A 218 -5.24 -7.42 0.37
N ALA A 219 -6.18 -6.87 1.12
CA ALA A 219 -5.87 -6.11 2.33
C ALA A 219 -5.33 -7.01 3.46
N ASP A 220 -5.81 -8.25 3.57
CA ASP A 220 -5.25 -9.24 4.52
C ASP A 220 -3.81 -9.60 4.14
N ALA A 221 -3.49 -9.74 2.85
CA ALA A 221 -2.11 -9.93 2.38
C ALA A 221 -1.20 -8.76 2.80
N VAL A 222 -1.71 -7.51 2.69
CA VAL A 222 -1.00 -6.33 3.18
C VAL A 222 -0.80 -6.40 4.70
N ALA A 223 -1.82 -6.75 5.47
CA ALA A 223 -1.74 -6.86 6.92
C ALA A 223 -0.69 -7.91 7.36
N GLU A 224 -0.68 -9.10 6.73
CA GLU A 224 0.34 -10.11 6.97
C GLU A 224 1.75 -9.61 6.61
N GLY A 225 1.92 -8.92 5.48
CA GLY A 225 3.21 -8.31 5.09
C GLY A 225 3.70 -7.27 6.11
N LEU A 226 2.79 -6.46 6.66
CA LEU A 226 3.12 -5.50 7.74
C LEU A 226 3.55 -6.20 9.03
N LEU A 227 2.90 -7.31 9.40
CA LEU A 227 3.28 -8.12 10.56
C LEU A 227 4.67 -8.76 10.37
N GLU A 228 4.94 -9.32 9.20
CA GLU A 228 6.28 -9.87 8.90
C GLU A 228 7.38 -8.79 8.96
N ARG A 229 7.08 -7.59 8.50
CA ARG A 229 8.00 -6.45 8.58
C ARG A 229 8.30 -6.07 10.02
N SER A 230 7.26 -5.94 10.86
CA SER A 230 7.43 -5.60 12.29
C SER A 230 8.18 -6.69 13.05
N GLY A 231 7.90 -7.96 12.77
CA GLY A 231 8.62 -9.10 13.36
C GLY A 231 10.10 -9.17 12.94
N LYS A 232 10.45 -8.75 11.72
CA LYS A 232 11.85 -8.62 11.29
C LYS A 232 12.55 -7.44 11.94
N ALA A 233 11.86 -6.30 12.11
CA ALA A 233 12.41 -5.12 12.78
C ALA A 233 12.72 -5.43 14.26
N SER A 234 11.80 -6.07 14.98
CA SER A 234 12.02 -6.46 16.39
C SER A 234 13.13 -7.49 16.58
N LYS A 235 13.34 -8.40 15.60
CA LYS A 235 14.48 -9.32 15.62
C LYS A 235 15.81 -8.61 15.37
N ALA A 236 15.84 -7.67 14.42
CA ALA A 236 17.06 -6.90 14.12
C ALA A 236 17.44 -5.99 15.30
N GLU A 237 16.48 -5.41 16.03
CA GLU A 237 16.73 -4.65 17.25
C GLU A 237 17.20 -5.56 18.39
N GLY A 238 16.62 -6.76 18.54
CA GLY A 238 17.04 -7.75 19.55
C GLY A 238 18.42 -8.38 19.26
N GLU A 239 18.85 -8.45 18.00
CA GLU A 239 20.21 -8.88 17.63
C GLU A 239 21.25 -7.74 17.84
N ALA A 240 20.82 -6.47 17.77
CA ALA A 240 21.68 -5.32 18.08
C ALA A 240 21.88 -5.13 19.58
N GLU A 241 21.02 -5.67 20.43
CA GLU A 241 21.13 -5.68 21.89
C GLU A 241 21.67 -7.00 22.47
N GLN A 242 22.36 -7.82 21.70
CA GLN A 242 23.08 -8.96 22.30
C GLN A 242 24.17 -8.40 23.24
N PRO A 243 24.12 -8.71 24.55
CA PRO A 243 25.17 -8.28 25.45
C PRO A 243 26.47 -8.88 24.96
N MET A 244 27.51 -8.03 24.82
CA MET A 244 28.87 -8.45 24.47
C MET A 244 29.22 -9.72 25.23
N ALA A 245 29.64 -10.74 24.51
CA ALA A 245 30.02 -12.03 25.11
C ALA A 245 31.04 -11.81 26.23
N ALA A 246 30.95 -12.59 27.29
CA ALA A 246 31.79 -12.41 28.50
C ALA A 246 33.29 -12.34 28.16
N TRP A 247 33.77 -13.09 27.15
CA TRP A 247 35.11 -13.06 26.63
C TRP A 247 35.52 -11.75 25.96
N GLU A 248 34.57 -11.02 25.39
CA GLU A 248 34.82 -9.73 24.71
C GLU A 248 34.97 -8.60 25.73
N LYS A 249 34.28 -8.69 26.88
CA LYS A 249 34.47 -7.80 28.03
C LYS A 249 35.84 -8.04 28.71
N GLU A 250 36.27 -9.31 28.76
CA GLU A 250 37.56 -9.69 29.33
C GLU A 250 38.72 -9.15 28.51
N LEU A 251 38.63 -9.18 27.15
CA LEU A 251 39.61 -8.60 26.24
C LEU A 251 39.75 -7.06 26.37
N LEU A 252 38.68 -6.36 26.68
CA LEU A 252 38.69 -4.91 26.89
C LEU A 252 39.25 -4.51 28.25
N THR A 253 39.22 -5.41 29.24
CA THR A 253 39.81 -5.18 30.58
C THR A 253 41.28 -5.62 30.68
N GLU A 254 41.77 -6.54 29.86
CA GLU A 254 43.19 -6.96 29.83
C GLU A 254 44.09 -6.07 28.97
N GLY A 255 43.53 -5.12 28.20
CA GLY A 255 44.28 -4.23 27.31
C GLY A 255 44.79 -2.91 27.93
N ALA A 256 44.68 -2.70 29.22
CA ALA A 256 45.24 -1.51 29.87
C ALA A 256 46.63 -1.80 30.45
N PRO A 257 47.71 -1.15 29.97
CA PRO A 257 49.04 -1.36 30.53
C PRO A 257 49.09 -0.77 31.96
N ALA A 258 49.53 -1.59 32.89
CA ALA A 258 49.81 -1.18 34.28
C ALA A 258 50.89 -0.11 34.28
N ALA A 259 50.55 1.08 34.69
CA ALA A 259 51.53 2.11 35.00
C ALA A 259 52.02 1.92 36.46
N ASP A 260 53.29 1.82 36.54
CA ASP A 260 54.22 1.57 37.62
C ASP A 260 53.94 2.36 38.92
N ALA A 261 54.11 1.70 40.02
CA ALA A 261 54.12 2.28 41.37
C ALA A 261 55.51 2.78 41.74
N PRO A 262 55.62 3.91 42.52
CA PRO A 262 56.92 4.43 42.88
C PRO A 262 57.46 3.80 44.16
N ALA A 263 58.76 3.47 44.09
CA ALA A 263 59.58 3.07 45.23
C ALA A 263 59.86 4.27 46.18
N LYS A 264 59.77 3.97 47.47
CA LYS A 264 60.30 4.78 48.58
C LYS A 264 61.84 4.80 48.55
N ALA A 265 62.42 5.96 48.77
CA ALA A 265 63.76 6.09 49.46
C ALA A 265 63.73 7.41 50.25
N GLU A 266 64.15 7.22 51.50
CA GLU A 266 64.42 8.18 52.56
C GLU A 266 65.66 9.05 52.23
N ALA A 267 65.69 10.23 52.78
CA ALA A 267 66.73 10.72 53.73
C ALA A 267 66.84 12.24 53.65
N GLU A 268 66.58 12.84 54.79
CA GLU A 268 67.40 13.75 55.58
C GLU A 268 68.17 14.90 54.90
N GLY A 269 68.00 16.03 55.44
CA GLY A 269 69.14 16.97 55.57
C GLY A 269 68.74 18.44 55.41
N GLU A 270 68.54 19.04 56.56
CA GLU A 270 69.07 20.34 57.09
C GLU A 270 69.22 21.58 56.19
N ALA A 271 68.48 22.58 56.60
CA ALA A 271 69.08 23.81 57.23
C ALA A 271 69.34 25.02 56.31
N LYS A 272 68.80 26.12 56.84
CA LYS A 272 69.29 27.50 56.93
C LYS A 272 69.28 28.45 55.72
N ALA A 273 68.55 29.48 56.09
CA ALA A 273 68.96 30.90 56.01
C ALA A 273 69.13 31.53 54.60
N GLU A 274 68.38 32.52 54.29
CA GLU A 274 68.31 33.95 54.65
C GLU A 274 66.97 34.52 54.15
#